data_01551eb4fd5dce2a8f99823860c90226
#
_entry.id   01551eb4fd5dce2a8f99823860c90226
#
_cell.length_a   1.000
_cell.length_b   1.000
_cell.length_c   1.000
_cell.angle_alpha   90.00
_cell.angle_beta   90.00
_cell.angle_gamma   90.00
#
_symmetry.space_group_name_H-M   'P 1'
#
loop_
_entity.id
_entity.type
_entity.pdbx_description
1 polymer ?
#
loop_
_entity_poly.entity_id
_entity_poly.type
_entity_poly.pdbx_seq_one_letter_code
_entity_poly.pdbx_strand_id
1 'polypeptide(L)'
;MTSGKSVTRSAPSTVQATVISSSLLTVQTSGRGFTDLTGEAAKFVAEAHAHDGALTLFIRHTSASLTIQENADPSVLVDLTTALSRLAPENGGWTHDTEGPDDMPAHIKTMLTQTSLHVPVLNGKLALGTWQAIYLIEHRSRPHHREIVLQFIGSNQ
;
A
#
# COMPACT_ATOMS: atom_id res chain seq x y z
N MET A 1 -33.03 16.12 -21.13
CA MET A 1 -32.13 15.18 -21.81
C MET A 1 -31.28 14.49 -20.73
N THR A 2 -31.57 13.23 -20.43
CA THR A 2 -30.75 12.44 -19.48
C THR A 2 -29.43 12.11 -20.17
N SER A 3 -28.34 12.70 -19.70
CA SER A 3 -26.99 12.27 -20.07
C SER A 3 -26.83 10.81 -19.68
N GLY A 4 -26.98 9.91 -20.64
CA GLY A 4 -26.81 8.49 -20.45
C GLY A 4 -25.37 8.20 -20.05
N LYS A 5 -25.14 7.63 -18.86
CA LYS A 5 -23.84 7.11 -18.46
C LYS A 5 -23.45 6.00 -19.44
N SER A 6 -22.30 6.15 -20.09
CA SER A 6 -21.73 5.11 -20.96
C SER A 6 -20.70 4.31 -20.16
N VAL A 7 -20.82 2.99 -20.18
CA VAL A 7 -19.83 2.06 -19.62
C VAL A 7 -19.31 1.20 -20.75
N THR A 8 -18.00 1.18 -20.92
CA THR A 8 -17.35 0.38 -21.95
C THR A 8 -16.25 -0.51 -21.32
N ARG A 9 -15.97 -1.63 -21.96
CA ARG A 9 -14.94 -2.58 -21.55
C ARG A 9 -14.19 -3.07 -22.79
N SER A 10 -12.87 -3.16 -22.70
CA SER A 10 -12.06 -3.85 -23.71
C SER A 10 -12.37 -5.36 -23.75
N ALA A 11 -12.03 -6.02 -24.85
CA ALA A 11 -12.06 -7.47 -24.90
C ALA A 11 -11.09 -8.07 -23.85
N PRO A 12 -11.42 -9.22 -23.24
CA PRO A 12 -10.51 -9.85 -22.30
C PRO A 12 -9.25 -10.36 -23.02
N SER A 13 -8.11 -10.23 -22.35
CA SER A 13 -6.85 -10.87 -22.73
C SER A 13 -6.58 -11.99 -21.72
N THR A 14 -6.05 -13.13 -22.21
CA THR A 14 -5.78 -14.30 -21.38
C THR A 14 -4.33 -14.71 -21.55
N VAL A 15 -3.63 -14.91 -20.44
CA VAL A 15 -2.27 -15.44 -20.37
C VAL A 15 -2.21 -16.56 -19.34
N GLN A 16 -1.20 -17.43 -19.45
CA GLN A 16 -0.92 -18.44 -18.44
C GLN A 16 0.02 -17.87 -17.38
N ALA A 17 -0.28 -18.11 -16.11
CA ALA A 17 0.63 -17.81 -15.00
C ALA A 17 1.69 -18.92 -14.93
N THR A 18 2.95 -18.56 -15.09
CA THR A 18 4.08 -19.50 -15.18
C THR A 18 5.11 -19.30 -14.07
N VAL A 19 5.09 -18.16 -13.39
CA VAL A 19 6.09 -17.83 -12.37
C VAL A 19 5.45 -17.28 -11.10
N ILE A 20 6.14 -17.53 -9.98
CA ILE A 20 5.96 -16.83 -8.71
C ILE A 20 7.33 -16.29 -8.33
N SER A 21 7.41 -14.96 -8.14
CA SER A 21 8.62 -14.29 -7.69
C SER A 21 8.33 -13.57 -6.39
N SER A 22 9.22 -13.66 -5.41
CA SER A 22 9.03 -13.03 -4.11
C SER A 22 10.29 -12.29 -3.67
N SER A 23 10.11 -11.20 -2.95
CA SER A 23 11.17 -10.43 -2.32
C SER A 23 10.68 -9.85 -1.00
N LEU A 24 11.60 -9.58 -0.08
CA LEU A 24 11.34 -8.88 1.16
C LEU A 24 11.88 -7.46 1.07
N LEU A 25 11.00 -6.48 1.13
CA LEU A 25 11.34 -5.07 1.20
C LEU A 25 11.40 -4.65 2.66
N THR A 26 12.53 -4.10 3.10
CA THR A 26 12.68 -3.53 4.44
C THR A 26 12.72 -2.01 4.34
N VAL A 27 11.86 -1.35 5.11
CA VAL A 27 11.76 0.11 5.18
C VAL A 27 12.10 0.56 6.59
N GLN A 28 13.08 1.42 6.73
CA GLN A 28 13.37 2.10 7.98
C GLN A 28 12.56 3.39 8.02
N THR A 29 11.64 3.49 8.97
CA THR A 29 10.83 4.68 9.19
C THR A 29 11.48 5.61 10.22
N SER A 30 11.13 6.88 10.20
CA SER A 30 11.62 7.89 11.15
C SER A 30 10.55 8.37 12.14
N GLY A 31 9.39 7.73 12.14
CA GLY A 31 8.20 8.11 12.89
C GLY A 31 6.98 8.12 11.99
N ARG A 32 5.87 8.67 12.49
CA ARG A 32 4.59 8.73 11.74
C ARG A 32 4.77 9.38 10.37
N GLY A 33 4.15 8.80 9.38
CA GLY A 33 4.14 9.35 8.05
C GLY A 33 3.97 8.33 6.95
N PHE A 34 4.01 8.81 5.73
CA PHE A 34 3.87 8.04 4.50
C PHE A 34 5.23 7.89 3.83
N THR A 35 5.54 6.68 3.39
CA THR A 35 6.72 6.39 2.58
C THR A 35 6.27 5.84 1.23
N ASP A 36 6.65 6.47 0.14
CA ASP A 36 6.33 6.03 -1.21
C ASP A 36 7.14 4.78 -1.57
N LEU A 37 6.45 3.69 -1.87
CA LEU A 37 7.02 2.40 -2.26
C LEU A 37 6.90 2.12 -3.76
N THR A 38 6.31 3.02 -4.53
CA THR A 38 5.99 2.79 -5.95
C THR A 38 7.23 2.46 -6.76
N GLY A 39 8.33 3.18 -6.54
CA GLY A 39 9.59 2.96 -7.24
C GLY A 39 10.21 1.59 -6.95
N GLU A 40 10.19 1.13 -5.70
CA GLU A 40 10.72 -0.18 -5.33
C GLU A 40 9.81 -1.31 -5.86
N ALA A 41 8.49 -1.13 -5.83
CA ALA A 41 7.56 -2.07 -6.45
C ALA A 41 7.79 -2.20 -7.97
N ALA A 42 8.01 -1.09 -8.66
CA ALA A 42 8.32 -1.07 -10.09
C ALA A 42 9.66 -1.75 -10.42
N LYS A 43 10.70 -1.52 -9.61
CA LYS A 43 11.99 -2.22 -9.74
C LYS A 43 11.82 -3.74 -9.58
N PHE A 44 11.09 -4.17 -8.55
CA PHE A 44 10.84 -5.59 -8.33
C PHE A 44 10.13 -6.24 -9.53
N VAL A 45 9.12 -5.59 -10.10
CA VAL A 45 8.43 -6.05 -11.31
C VAL A 45 9.41 -6.21 -12.48
N ALA A 46 10.32 -5.26 -12.66
CA ALA A 46 11.34 -5.33 -13.72
C ALA A 46 12.37 -6.45 -13.47
N GLU A 47 12.88 -6.58 -12.24
CA GLU A 47 13.85 -7.61 -11.85
C GLU A 47 13.27 -9.02 -11.93
N ALA A 48 11.98 -9.17 -11.66
CA ALA A 48 11.25 -10.42 -11.81
C ALA A 48 10.93 -10.77 -13.27
N HIS A 49 11.29 -9.92 -14.23
CA HIS A 49 10.90 -10.05 -15.65
C HIS A 49 9.38 -10.27 -15.81
N ALA A 50 8.60 -9.68 -14.91
CA ALA A 50 7.14 -9.81 -14.91
C ALA A 50 6.54 -9.19 -16.15
N HIS A 51 5.57 -9.84 -16.75
CA HIS A 51 4.86 -9.31 -17.93
C HIS A 51 3.38 -9.02 -17.61
N ASP A 52 2.57 -10.05 -17.45
CA ASP A 52 1.16 -9.90 -17.07
C ASP A 52 0.84 -10.74 -15.84
N GLY A 53 0.15 -10.16 -14.88
CA GLY A 53 -0.19 -10.84 -13.64
C GLY A 53 -0.61 -9.88 -12.53
N ALA A 54 -0.29 -10.25 -11.30
CA ALA A 54 -0.61 -9.46 -10.12
C ALA A 54 0.57 -9.38 -9.15
N LEU A 55 0.87 -8.17 -8.70
CA LEU A 55 1.76 -7.91 -7.58
C LEU A 55 0.95 -7.80 -6.30
N THR A 56 1.29 -8.62 -5.30
CA THR A 56 0.83 -8.47 -3.93
C THR A 56 1.91 -7.80 -3.11
N LEU A 57 1.53 -6.79 -2.32
CA LEU A 57 2.33 -6.24 -1.23
C LEU A 57 1.65 -6.62 0.08
N PHE A 58 2.37 -7.22 1.01
CA PHE A 58 1.85 -7.62 2.31
C PHE A 58 2.77 -7.13 3.42
N ILE A 59 2.25 -6.26 4.30
CA ILE A 59 3.01 -5.77 5.45
C ILE A 59 2.88 -6.72 6.64
N ARG A 60 4.01 -7.07 7.25
CA ARG A 60 4.11 -8.05 8.34
C ARG A 60 4.08 -7.40 9.71
N HIS A 61 3.19 -6.42 9.90
CA HIS A 61 3.11 -5.62 11.13
C HIS A 61 1.67 -5.27 11.48
N THR A 62 1.44 -4.95 12.75
CA THR A 62 0.13 -4.54 13.29
C THR A 62 0.08 -3.07 13.72
N SER A 63 1.15 -2.31 13.50
CA SER A 63 1.24 -0.88 13.82
C SER A 63 1.77 -0.01 12.68
N ALA A 64 1.82 -0.59 11.49
CA ALA A 64 2.04 0.08 10.22
C ALA A 64 1.17 -0.61 9.15
N SER A 65 0.86 0.06 8.08
CA SER A 65 -0.07 -0.42 7.07
C SER A 65 0.29 0.07 5.67
N LEU A 66 -0.52 -0.33 4.69
CA LEU A 66 -0.37 0.04 3.29
C LEU A 66 -1.59 0.80 2.80
N THR A 67 -1.40 1.63 1.78
CA THR A 67 -2.49 2.27 1.05
C THR A 67 -2.04 2.64 -0.36
N ILE A 68 -3.02 2.83 -1.24
CA ILE A 68 -2.83 3.51 -2.53
C ILE A 68 -3.57 4.83 -2.44
N GLN A 69 -2.85 5.92 -2.65
CA GLN A 69 -3.37 7.27 -2.53
C GLN A 69 -2.75 8.22 -3.55
N GLU A 70 -3.29 9.42 -3.62
CA GLU A 70 -2.81 10.48 -4.51
C GLU A 70 -1.36 10.87 -4.21
N ASN A 71 -0.59 11.05 -5.27
CA ASN A 71 0.82 11.40 -5.22
C ASN A 71 1.14 12.82 -5.68
N ALA A 72 0.14 13.62 -6.04
CA ALA A 72 0.34 14.93 -6.66
C ALA A 72 0.34 16.07 -5.65
N ASP A 73 -0.67 16.13 -4.79
CA ASP A 73 -0.82 17.17 -3.78
C ASP A 73 -0.43 16.64 -2.39
N PRO A 74 0.69 17.14 -1.82
CA PRO A 74 1.14 16.71 -0.48
C PRO A 74 0.11 16.95 0.63
N SER A 75 -0.80 17.90 0.45
CA SER A 75 -1.84 18.20 1.43
C SER A 75 -2.82 17.04 1.67
N VAL A 76 -2.99 16.16 0.67
CA VAL A 76 -3.81 14.95 0.82
C VAL A 76 -3.26 14.07 1.94
N LEU A 77 -1.96 13.81 1.97
CA LEU A 77 -1.32 12.98 3.00
C LEU A 77 -1.38 13.64 4.38
N VAL A 78 -1.27 14.96 4.44
CA VAL A 78 -1.44 15.74 5.67
C VAL A 78 -2.85 15.58 6.22
N ASP A 79 -3.86 15.75 5.39
CA ASP A 79 -5.26 15.62 5.78
C ASP A 79 -5.62 14.18 6.17
N LEU A 80 -5.10 13.19 5.48
CA LEU A 80 -5.27 11.78 5.86
C LEU A 80 -4.64 11.46 7.22
N THR A 81 -3.46 12.01 7.51
CA THR A 81 -2.84 11.89 8.83
C THR A 81 -3.72 12.51 9.91
N THR A 82 -4.26 13.69 9.66
CA THR A 82 -5.19 14.38 10.57
C THR A 82 -6.46 13.57 10.78
N ALA A 83 -7.06 13.06 9.72
CA ALA A 83 -8.28 12.24 9.78
C ALA A 83 -8.05 10.97 10.62
N LEU A 84 -6.96 10.24 10.37
CA LEU A 84 -6.61 9.05 11.13
C LEU A 84 -6.39 9.36 12.61
N SER A 85 -5.76 10.49 12.94
CA SER A 85 -5.55 10.92 14.33
C SER A 85 -6.84 11.25 15.05
N ARG A 86 -7.83 11.77 14.34
CA ARG A 86 -9.18 12.03 14.90
C ARG A 86 -9.98 10.75 15.10
N LEU A 87 -9.86 9.78 14.18
CA LEU A 87 -10.55 8.49 14.27
C LEU A 87 -9.96 7.58 15.34
N ALA A 88 -8.67 7.69 15.60
CA ALA A 88 -7.93 6.90 16.60
C ALA A 88 -7.05 7.80 17.46
N PRO A 89 -7.66 8.56 18.40
CA PRO A 89 -6.93 9.49 19.26
C PRO A 89 -6.14 8.77 20.36
N GLU A 90 -5.02 9.32 20.77
CA GLU A 90 -4.20 8.78 21.87
C GLU A 90 -4.93 8.82 23.23
N ASN A 91 -5.79 9.79 23.45
CA ASN A 91 -6.57 9.96 24.67
C ASN A 91 -7.94 9.25 24.64
N GLY A 92 -8.09 8.19 23.88
CA GLY A 92 -9.35 7.47 23.71
C GLY A 92 -9.77 6.56 24.87
N GLY A 93 -9.01 6.48 25.94
CA GLY A 93 -9.33 5.63 27.10
C GLY A 93 -9.10 4.13 26.85
N TRP A 94 -8.07 3.80 26.06
CA TRP A 94 -7.75 2.44 25.68
C TRP A 94 -7.18 1.62 26.85
N THR A 95 -7.53 0.33 26.90
CA THR A 95 -7.00 -0.61 27.90
C THR A 95 -5.56 -1.03 27.57
N HIS A 96 -5.23 -1.13 26.29
CA HIS A 96 -3.87 -1.45 25.82
C HIS A 96 -3.00 -0.17 25.84
N ASP A 97 -2.23 0.01 26.92
CA ASP A 97 -1.51 1.27 27.18
C ASP A 97 -0.04 1.09 27.61
N THR A 98 0.46 -0.15 27.69
CA THR A 98 1.79 -0.46 28.22
C THR A 98 2.94 -0.15 27.27
N GLU A 99 2.68 -0.03 25.96
CA GLU A 99 3.69 0.18 24.93
C GLU A 99 3.74 1.63 24.42
N GLY A 100 3.13 2.55 25.14
CA GLY A 100 3.04 3.97 24.82
C GLY A 100 1.66 4.42 24.35
N PRO A 101 1.36 5.73 24.39
CA PRO A 101 0.04 6.25 24.09
C PRO A 101 -0.35 6.13 22.61
N ASP A 102 0.61 5.93 21.72
CA ASP A 102 0.42 5.83 20.28
C ASP A 102 0.20 4.39 19.80
N ASP A 103 0.36 3.37 20.67
CA ASP A 103 0.33 1.98 20.24
C ASP A 103 -1.09 1.50 19.92
N MET A 104 -2.05 1.62 20.83
CA MET A 104 -3.42 1.23 20.52
C MET A 104 -4.04 2.03 19.38
N PRO A 105 -3.85 3.36 19.29
CA PRO A 105 -4.22 4.10 18.09
C PRO A 105 -3.59 3.57 16.81
N ALA A 106 -2.33 3.13 16.83
CA ALA A 106 -1.68 2.50 15.68
C ALA A 106 -2.40 1.21 15.24
N HIS A 107 -2.78 0.36 16.18
CA HIS A 107 -3.57 -0.85 15.88
C HIS A 107 -4.92 -0.53 15.25
N ILE A 108 -5.61 0.49 15.74
CA ILE A 108 -6.88 0.94 15.15
C ILE A 108 -6.67 1.44 13.73
N LYS A 109 -5.63 2.26 13.50
CA LYS A 109 -5.30 2.79 12.18
C LYS A 109 -4.99 1.67 11.17
N THR A 110 -4.33 0.59 11.59
CA THR A 110 -4.10 -0.58 10.71
C THR A 110 -5.39 -1.30 10.34
N MET A 111 -6.41 -1.32 11.22
CA MET A 111 -7.72 -1.86 10.89
C MET A 111 -8.50 -0.99 9.90
N LEU A 112 -8.24 0.32 9.87
CA LEU A 112 -8.90 1.28 8.99
C LEU A 112 -8.22 1.40 7.61
N THR A 113 -7.03 0.85 7.46
CA THR A 113 -6.21 0.92 6.25
C THR A 113 -5.95 -0.50 5.72
N GLN A 114 -4.90 -0.73 4.95
CA GLN A 114 -4.68 -2.01 4.29
C GLN A 114 -3.47 -2.74 4.85
N THR A 115 -3.60 -4.04 5.08
CA THR A 115 -2.46 -4.95 5.37
C THR A 115 -1.85 -5.49 4.08
N SER A 116 -2.65 -5.63 3.04
CA SER A 116 -2.21 -6.09 1.73
C SER A 116 -2.80 -5.22 0.62
N LEU A 117 -2.04 -5.12 -0.46
CA LEU A 117 -2.47 -4.49 -1.70
C LEU A 117 -2.28 -5.48 -2.85
N HIS A 118 -3.19 -5.45 -3.80
CA HIS A 118 -3.07 -6.15 -5.07
C HIS A 118 -3.03 -5.13 -6.20
N VAL A 119 -1.96 -5.14 -6.97
CA VAL A 119 -1.78 -4.24 -8.10
C VAL A 119 -1.61 -5.09 -9.36
N PRO A 120 -2.49 -4.96 -10.35
CA PRO A 120 -2.29 -5.63 -11.63
C PRO A 120 -0.98 -5.19 -12.27
N VAL A 121 -0.30 -6.14 -12.92
CA VAL A 121 0.86 -5.88 -13.78
C VAL A 121 0.42 -6.19 -15.21
N LEU A 122 0.56 -5.20 -16.09
CA LEU A 122 0.18 -5.30 -17.49
C LEU A 122 1.35 -4.85 -18.35
N ASN A 123 1.76 -5.71 -19.29
CA ASN A 123 2.90 -5.44 -20.19
C ASN A 123 4.17 -5.00 -19.41
N GLY A 124 4.46 -5.64 -18.30
CA GLY A 124 5.64 -5.38 -17.49
C GLY A 124 5.58 -4.14 -16.61
N LYS A 125 4.41 -3.54 -16.44
CA LYS A 125 4.23 -2.30 -15.66
C LYS A 125 3.10 -2.44 -14.64
N LEU A 126 3.27 -1.78 -13.49
CA LEU A 126 2.20 -1.62 -12.53
C LEU A 126 1.04 -0.83 -13.17
N ALA A 127 -0.17 -1.38 -13.13
CA ALA A 127 -1.36 -0.75 -13.71
C ALA A 127 -1.97 0.30 -12.78
N LEU A 128 -1.12 1.19 -12.27
CA LEU A 128 -1.54 2.32 -11.44
C LEU A 128 -2.05 3.46 -12.34
N GLY A 129 -3.09 4.17 -11.87
CA GLY A 129 -3.49 5.43 -12.46
C GLY A 129 -2.43 6.52 -12.26
N THR A 130 -2.52 7.60 -13.02
CA THR A 130 -1.54 8.71 -13.00
C THR A 130 -1.33 9.29 -11.60
N TRP A 131 -2.39 9.35 -10.81
CA TRP A 131 -2.40 9.95 -9.47
C TRP A 131 -2.25 8.94 -8.34
N GLN A 132 -2.10 7.66 -8.66
CA GLN A 132 -1.95 6.61 -7.66
C GLN A 132 -0.48 6.33 -7.34
N ALA A 133 -0.15 6.31 -6.05
CA ALA A 133 1.11 5.77 -5.55
C ALA A 133 0.85 4.78 -4.42
N ILE A 134 1.78 3.87 -4.24
CA ILE A 134 1.77 2.87 -3.18
C ILE A 134 2.52 3.45 -1.99
N TYR A 135 1.88 3.49 -0.83
CA TYR A 135 2.48 4.01 0.40
C TYR A 135 2.50 2.98 1.52
N LEU A 136 3.60 2.98 2.27
CA LEU A 136 3.64 2.50 3.64
C LEU A 136 3.20 3.65 4.56
N ILE A 137 2.34 3.34 5.52
CA ILE A 137 1.93 4.28 6.57
C ILE A 137 2.53 3.80 7.89
N GLU A 138 3.45 4.58 8.47
CA GLU A 138 3.96 4.36 9.82
C GLU A 138 3.02 5.06 10.82
N HIS A 139 2.46 4.28 11.74
CA HIS A 139 1.54 4.83 12.74
C HIS A 139 2.18 5.09 14.11
N ARG A 140 3.40 4.61 14.33
CA ARG A 140 4.15 4.86 15.57
C ARG A 140 4.97 6.14 15.45
N SER A 141 5.16 6.81 16.59
CA SER A 141 5.93 8.05 16.67
C SER A 141 7.45 7.85 16.63
N ARG A 142 7.93 6.64 16.93
CA ARG A 142 9.35 6.28 16.94
C ARG A 142 9.77 5.62 15.63
N PRO A 143 11.06 5.65 15.28
CA PRO A 143 11.61 4.89 14.15
C PRO A 143 11.40 3.38 14.32
N HIS A 144 11.09 2.71 13.20
CA HIS A 144 10.92 1.26 13.14
C HIS A 144 11.51 0.70 11.85
N HIS A 145 11.84 -0.58 11.86
CA HIS A 145 12.08 -1.37 10.67
C HIS A 145 10.80 -2.09 10.28
N ARG A 146 10.28 -1.81 9.07
CA ARG A 146 9.06 -2.42 8.56
C ARG A 146 9.37 -3.35 7.39
N GLU A 147 8.77 -4.52 7.41
CA GLU A 147 8.94 -5.55 6.39
C GLU A 147 7.69 -5.70 5.56
N ILE A 148 7.86 -5.63 4.25
CA ILE A 148 6.80 -5.82 3.26
C ILE A 148 7.22 -6.95 2.32
N VAL A 149 6.41 -7.99 2.23
CA VAL A 149 6.59 -9.04 1.22
C VAL A 149 6.04 -8.53 -0.10
N LEU A 150 6.86 -8.57 -1.14
CA LEU A 150 6.47 -8.38 -2.53
C LEU A 150 6.36 -9.75 -3.18
N GLN A 151 5.23 -10.07 -3.77
CA GLN A 151 5.04 -11.32 -4.49
C GLN A 151 4.30 -11.08 -5.80
N PHE A 152 4.93 -11.48 -6.90
CA PHE A 152 4.33 -11.46 -8.22
C PHE A 152 3.91 -12.89 -8.63
N ILE A 153 2.71 -13.01 -9.15
CA ILE A 153 2.19 -14.22 -9.76
C ILE A 153 1.71 -13.86 -11.16
N GLY A 154 2.23 -14.54 -12.18
CA GLY A 154 1.83 -14.25 -13.55
C GLY A 154 2.74 -14.87 -14.60
N SER A 155 2.78 -14.23 -15.75
CA SER A 155 3.70 -14.58 -16.84
C SER A 155 4.98 -13.75 -16.76
N ASN A 156 6.08 -14.27 -17.30
CA ASN A 156 7.32 -13.54 -17.48
C ASN A 156 7.63 -13.35 -18.98
N GLN A 157 8.56 -12.44 -19.26
CA GLN A 157 9.09 -12.22 -20.61
C GLN A 157 10.09 -13.30 -20.99
#